data_0afa9637155305dedbe25da5233a86da
#
_entry.id   0afa9637155305dedbe25da5233a86da
#
_cell.length_a   1.000
_cell.length_b   1.000
_cell.length_c   1.000
_cell.angle_alpha   90.00
_cell.angle_beta   90.00
_cell.angle_gamma   90.00
#
_symmetry.space_group_name_H-M   'P 1'
#
loop_
_entity.id
_entity.type
_entity.pdbx_description
1 polymer ?
#
loop_
_entity_poly.entity_id
_entity_poly.type
_entity_poly.pdbx_seq_one_letter_code
_entity_poly.pdbx_strand_id
1 'polypeptide(L)'
;MKKNLIVVALAAGCMLMSSCALKKDLDNCRMENNTLSGKYQDAREQLASANARIQSLEEQLATARKGNDKLQGALKDMQSSLNQSLSNASSNNVNISKLVDQINESNQYIRHLVDVKTKSDSLNLVLTNNLTRSLSKEELKEVDVQVLKGVVYISLADNMLYKSGSYEINDRAAETLSKIAKIITDYKDYDVLIEGHTDDVPILRENIRNNWDLSCLRASSVVQYLQTKFGVDPKRLTAGGRGEYNPVASNSTAVGKQRNRRTQIIITPKLDEFMELIGQAPEE
;
A
#
# COMPACT_ATOMS: atom_id res chain seq x y z
N MET A 1 -55.11 -44.93 -42.08
CA MET A 1 -54.18 -43.79 -42.30
C MET A 1 -54.20 -42.77 -41.17
N LYS A 2 -55.29 -42.43 -40.50
CA LYS A 2 -55.33 -41.41 -39.41
C LYS A 2 -54.56 -41.78 -38.12
N LYS A 3 -54.50 -43.07 -37.72
CA LYS A 3 -53.76 -43.48 -36.52
C LYS A 3 -52.22 -43.34 -36.62
N ASN A 4 -51.66 -43.58 -37.81
CA ASN A 4 -50.22 -43.47 -38.02
C ASN A 4 -49.75 -42.01 -38.06
N LEU A 5 -50.62 -41.09 -38.47
CA LEU A 5 -50.31 -39.66 -38.49
C LEU A 5 -50.23 -39.08 -37.08
N ILE A 6 -51.05 -39.54 -36.14
CA ILE A 6 -51.04 -39.11 -34.75
C ILE A 6 -49.78 -39.61 -34.03
N VAL A 7 -49.33 -40.83 -34.29
CA VAL A 7 -48.09 -41.39 -33.70
C VAL A 7 -46.86 -40.64 -34.20
N VAL A 8 -46.83 -40.29 -35.49
CA VAL A 8 -45.71 -39.48 -36.03
C VAL A 8 -45.69 -38.06 -35.49
N ALA A 9 -46.88 -37.45 -35.31
CA ALA A 9 -46.95 -36.11 -34.69
C ALA A 9 -46.56 -36.11 -33.20
N LEU A 10 -46.89 -37.12 -32.43
CA LEU A 10 -46.47 -37.31 -31.05
C LEU A 10 -44.96 -37.55 -30.94
N ALA A 11 -44.42 -38.38 -31.83
CA ALA A 11 -42.97 -38.64 -31.86
C ALA A 11 -42.17 -37.36 -32.23
N ALA A 12 -42.64 -36.56 -33.17
CA ALA A 12 -42.03 -35.28 -33.56
C ALA A 12 -42.11 -34.24 -32.42
N GLY A 13 -43.23 -34.22 -31.68
CA GLY A 13 -43.40 -33.38 -30.48
C GLY A 13 -42.42 -33.74 -29.34
N CYS A 14 -42.22 -35.03 -29.09
CA CYS A 14 -41.23 -35.47 -28.10
C CYS A 14 -39.78 -35.14 -28.47
N MET A 15 -39.40 -35.19 -29.77
CA MET A 15 -38.07 -34.80 -30.24
C MET A 15 -37.83 -33.28 -30.10
N LEU A 16 -38.84 -32.44 -30.31
CA LEU A 16 -38.73 -31.00 -30.11
C LEU A 16 -38.57 -30.60 -28.66
N MET A 17 -39.26 -31.29 -27.73
CA MET A 17 -39.14 -31.02 -26.29
C MET A 17 -37.79 -31.46 -25.73
N SER A 18 -37.25 -32.60 -26.16
CA SER A 18 -35.92 -33.05 -25.75
C SER A 18 -34.82 -32.16 -26.29
N SER A 19 -34.96 -31.59 -27.50
CA SER A 19 -34.02 -30.63 -28.07
C SER A 19 -33.96 -29.33 -27.26
N CYS A 20 -35.07 -28.88 -26.71
CA CYS A 20 -35.12 -27.63 -25.94
C CYS A 20 -34.50 -27.79 -24.53
N ALA A 21 -34.70 -28.96 -23.91
CA ALA A 21 -34.02 -29.27 -22.63
C ALA A 21 -32.53 -29.39 -22.79
N LEU A 22 -32.07 -30.09 -23.83
CA LEU A 22 -30.62 -30.24 -24.13
C LEU A 22 -29.94 -28.91 -24.42
N LYS A 23 -30.63 -27.99 -25.10
CA LYS A 23 -30.12 -26.65 -25.38
C LYS A 23 -29.93 -25.83 -24.08
N LYS A 24 -30.90 -25.90 -23.17
CA LYS A 24 -30.86 -25.22 -21.88
C LYS A 24 -29.74 -25.76 -21.00
N ASP A 25 -29.52 -27.07 -20.98
CA ASP A 25 -28.40 -27.69 -20.25
C ASP A 25 -27.05 -27.31 -20.87
N LEU A 26 -26.97 -27.23 -22.18
CA LEU A 26 -25.77 -26.76 -22.89
C LEU A 26 -25.46 -25.29 -22.58
N ASP A 27 -26.48 -24.44 -22.56
CA ASP A 27 -26.31 -23.00 -22.23
C ASP A 27 -25.91 -22.82 -20.76
N ASN A 28 -26.49 -23.60 -19.83
CA ASN A 28 -26.09 -23.61 -18.43
C ASN A 28 -24.62 -24.07 -18.27
N CYS A 29 -24.24 -25.17 -18.92
CA CYS A 29 -22.88 -25.66 -18.89
C CYS A 29 -21.89 -24.64 -19.50
N ARG A 30 -22.26 -23.90 -20.53
CA ARG A 30 -21.45 -22.80 -21.09
C ARG A 30 -21.33 -21.65 -20.10
N MET A 31 -22.39 -21.26 -19.42
CA MET A 31 -22.35 -20.22 -18.37
C MET A 31 -21.46 -20.62 -17.20
N GLU A 32 -21.59 -21.86 -16.74
CA GLU A 32 -20.72 -22.40 -15.67
C GLU A 32 -19.25 -22.43 -16.09
N ASN A 33 -18.96 -22.87 -17.32
CA ASN A 33 -17.60 -22.91 -17.86
C ASN A 33 -17.02 -21.51 -18.00
N ASN A 34 -17.79 -20.52 -18.46
CA ASN A 34 -17.35 -19.13 -18.55
C ASN A 34 -17.09 -18.55 -17.13
N THR A 35 -17.95 -18.87 -16.16
CA THR A 35 -17.79 -18.42 -14.77
C THR A 35 -16.56 -19.07 -14.13
N LEU A 36 -16.34 -20.36 -14.39
CA LEU A 36 -15.16 -21.09 -13.90
C LEU A 36 -13.87 -20.56 -14.55
N SER A 37 -13.92 -20.28 -15.85
CA SER A 37 -12.81 -19.66 -16.58
C SER A 37 -12.46 -18.28 -16.04
N GLY A 38 -13.47 -17.46 -15.71
CA GLY A 38 -13.25 -16.17 -15.03
C GLY A 38 -12.58 -16.34 -13.67
N LYS A 39 -13.12 -17.22 -12.82
CA LYS A 39 -12.50 -17.51 -11.51
C LYS A 39 -11.08 -18.06 -11.62
N TYR A 40 -10.81 -18.85 -12.65
CA TYR A 40 -9.46 -19.36 -12.90
C TYR A 40 -8.49 -18.25 -13.30
N GLN A 41 -8.92 -17.32 -14.14
CA GLN A 41 -8.12 -16.14 -14.52
C GLN A 41 -7.86 -15.24 -13.31
N ASP A 42 -8.88 -14.94 -12.52
CA ASP A 42 -8.75 -14.13 -11.30
C ASP A 42 -7.76 -14.77 -10.31
N ALA A 43 -7.87 -16.08 -10.08
CA ALA A 43 -6.95 -16.81 -9.20
C ALA A 43 -5.51 -16.79 -9.73
N ARG A 44 -5.34 -16.87 -11.04
CA ARG A 44 -4.04 -16.81 -11.69
C ARG A 44 -3.40 -15.44 -11.61
N GLU A 45 -4.18 -14.36 -11.73
CA GLU A 45 -3.71 -12.99 -11.54
C GLU A 45 -3.34 -12.73 -10.07
N GLN A 46 -4.16 -13.21 -9.13
CA GLN A 46 -3.84 -13.12 -7.71
C GLN A 46 -2.54 -13.87 -7.37
N LEU A 47 -2.36 -15.06 -7.93
CA LEU A 47 -1.12 -15.83 -7.75
C LEU A 47 0.09 -15.12 -8.32
N ALA A 48 -0.04 -14.53 -9.52
CA ALA A 48 1.04 -13.76 -10.15
C ALA A 48 1.40 -12.52 -9.31
N SER A 49 0.41 -11.82 -8.80
CA SER A 49 0.63 -10.65 -7.93
C SER A 49 1.27 -11.04 -6.59
N ALA A 50 0.85 -12.17 -6.00
CA ALA A 50 1.44 -12.69 -4.78
C ALA A 50 2.90 -13.10 -4.99
N ASN A 51 3.21 -13.75 -6.11
CA ASN A 51 4.58 -14.14 -6.45
C ASN A 51 5.48 -12.91 -6.68
N ALA A 52 4.99 -11.88 -7.37
CA ALA A 52 5.73 -10.62 -7.53
C ALA A 52 5.99 -9.94 -6.18
N ARG A 53 5.03 -10.02 -5.26
CA ARG A 53 5.17 -9.52 -3.88
C ARG A 53 6.24 -10.29 -3.09
N ILE A 54 6.22 -11.62 -3.18
CA ILE A 54 7.22 -12.48 -2.55
C ILE A 54 8.61 -12.12 -3.07
N GLN A 55 8.78 -12.01 -4.38
CA GLN A 55 10.05 -11.64 -4.99
C GLN A 55 10.55 -10.26 -4.51
N SER A 56 9.66 -9.26 -4.47
CA SER A 56 10.01 -7.93 -3.95
C SER A 56 10.43 -7.97 -2.48
N LEU A 57 9.74 -8.74 -1.65
CA LEU A 57 10.08 -8.91 -0.24
C LEU A 57 11.42 -9.64 -0.04
N GLU A 58 11.70 -10.64 -0.86
CA GLU A 58 12.99 -11.35 -0.85
C GLU A 58 14.15 -10.42 -1.24
N GLU A 59 13.96 -9.56 -2.26
CA GLU A 59 14.94 -8.55 -2.64
C GLU A 59 15.19 -7.51 -1.54
N GLN A 60 14.11 -7.05 -0.88
CA GLN A 60 14.21 -6.14 0.26
C GLN A 60 14.92 -6.80 1.45
N LEU A 61 14.59 -8.05 1.74
CA LEU A 61 15.25 -8.82 2.80
C LEU A 61 16.74 -9.01 2.50
N ALA A 62 17.08 -9.35 1.25
CA ALA A 62 18.47 -9.49 0.81
C ALA A 62 19.24 -8.16 0.93
N THR A 63 18.59 -7.04 0.57
CA THR A 63 19.18 -5.70 0.70
C THR A 63 19.38 -5.31 2.16
N ALA A 64 18.39 -5.58 3.02
CA ALA A 64 18.49 -5.32 4.45
C ALA A 64 19.56 -6.18 5.12
N ARG A 65 19.68 -7.46 4.73
CA ARG A 65 20.76 -8.35 5.22
C ARG A 65 22.12 -7.84 4.80
N LYS A 66 22.31 -7.46 3.53
CA LYS A 66 23.57 -6.86 3.06
C LYS A 66 23.91 -5.55 3.78
N GLY A 67 22.89 -4.75 4.11
CA GLY A 67 23.06 -3.53 4.91
C GLY A 67 23.54 -3.86 6.34
N ASN A 68 22.95 -4.85 6.95
CA ASN A 68 23.32 -5.31 8.29
C ASN A 68 24.74 -5.93 8.31
N ASP A 69 25.07 -6.74 7.32
CA ASP A 69 26.41 -7.34 7.19
C ASP A 69 27.49 -6.27 7.01
N LYS A 70 27.21 -5.21 6.22
CA LYS A 70 28.11 -4.06 6.07
C LYS A 70 28.29 -3.30 7.38
N LEU A 71 27.21 -3.07 8.13
CA LEU A 71 27.26 -2.42 9.44
C LEU A 71 28.06 -3.26 10.45
N GLN A 72 27.84 -4.58 10.48
CA GLN A 72 28.60 -5.48 11.33
C GLN A 72 30.07 -5.54 10.93
N GLY A 73 30.35 -5.52 9.62
CA GLY A 73 31.71 -5.41 9.09
C GLY A 73 32.40 -4.13 9.56
N ALA A 74 31.74 -2.98 9.39
CA ALA A 74 32.28 -1.67 9.81
C ALA A 74 32.50 -1.61 11.34
N LEU A 75 31.59 -2.18 12.13
CA LEU A 75 31.78 -2.30 13.58
C LEU A 75 32.99 -3.17 13.95
N LYS A 76 33.18 -4.30 13.25
CA LYS A 76 34.32 -5.19 13.46
C LYS A 76 35.65 -4.54 13.07
N ASP A 77 35.66 -3.81 11.94
CA ASP A 77 36.83 -3.07 11.47
C ASP A 77 37.19 -1.93 12.42
N MET A 78 36.19 -1.21 12.93
CA MET A 78 36.34 -0.16 13.93
C MET A 78 36.88 -0.74 15.26
N GLN A 79 36.37 -1.89 15.68
CA GLN A 79 36.83 -2.60 16.88
C GLN A 79 38.26 -3.14 16.70
N SER A 80 38.59 -3.63 15.52
CA SER A 80 39.94 -4.05 15.12
C SER A 80 40.94 -2.86 15.09
N SER A 81 40.53 -1.74 14.50
CA SER A 81 41.32 -0.50 14.50
C SER A 81 41.54 0.06 15.91
N LEU A 82 40.51 -0.05 16.74
CA LEU A 82 40.62 0.32 18.16
C LEU A 82 41.63 -0.54 18.90
N ASN A 83 41.53 -1.88 18.73
CA ASN A 83 42.46 -2.83 19.37
C ASN A 83 43.88 -2.62 18.89
N GLN A 84 44.08 -2.31 17.60
CA GLN A 84 45.40 -2.00 17.04
C GLN A 84 45.92 -0.64 17.54
N SER A 85 45.05 0.38 17.65
CA SER A 85 45.39 1.67 18.25
C SER A 85 45.73 1.57 19.74
N LEU A 86 44.98 0.73 20.49
CA LEU A 86 45.29 0.41 21.88
C LEU A 86 46.62 -0.30 22.06
N SER A 87 46.95 -1.23 21.14
CA SER A 87 48.23 -1.93 21.11
C SER A 87 49.41 -0.98 20.80
N ASN A 88 49.21 -0.03 19.87
CA ASN A 88 50.22 0.97 19.51
C ASN A 88 50.30 2.14 20.48
N ALA A 89 49.26 2.40 21.28
CA ALA A 89 49.16 3.55 22.16
C ALA A 89 49.64 3.28 23.62
N SER A 90 50.26 2.17 23.84
CA SER A 90 51.03 1.91 25.06
C SER A 90 52.13 2.98 25.31
N SER A 91 52.39 3.85 24.31
CA SER A 91 53.38 4.92 24.39
C SER A 91 52.85 6.36 24.40
N ASN A 92 51.52 6.59 24.28
CA ASN A 92 50.97 7.97 24.26
C ASN A 92 49.63 8.09 24.99
N ASN A 93 49.66 8.29 26.28
CA ASN A 93 48.48 8.22 27.19
C ASN A 93 47.45 9.37 27.06
N VAL A 94 47.65 10.39 26.28
CA VAL A 94 46.80 11.60 26.27
C VAL A 94 45.69 11.52 25.20
N ASN A 95 45.96 10.84 24.07
CA ASN A 95 45.00 10.75 22.96
C ASN A 95 43.97 9.61 23.11
N ILE A 96 44.27 8.64 23.97
CA ILE A 96 43.43 7.45 24.17
C ILE A 96 42.09 7.79 24.89
N SER A 97 42.14 8.68 25.88
CA SER A 97 40.94 9.10 26.59
C SER A 97 39.93 9.76 25.64
N LYS A 98 40.42 10.64 24.81
CA LYS A 98 39.59 11.36 23.83
C LYS A 98 38.97 10.45 22.77
N LEU A 99 39.75 9.46 22.26
CA LEU A 99 39.24 8.45 21.32
C LEU A 99 38.21 7.49 21.97
N VAL A 100 38.42 7.10 23.21
CA VAL A 100 37.46 6.29 23.98
C VAL A 100 36.17 7.05 24.23
N ASP A 101 36.24 8.35 24.50
CA ASP A 101 35.05 9.20 24.69
C ASP A 101 34.31 9.34 23.36
N GLN A 102 34.98 9.60 22.26
CA GLN A 102 34.37 9.67 20.91
C GLN A 102 33.70 8.34 20.48
N ILE A 103 34.30 7.21 20.82
CA ILE A 103 33.74 5.88 20.54
C ILE A 103 32.52 5.62 21.41
N ASN A 104 32.56 5.99 22.68
CA ASN A 104 31.42 5.86 23.57
C ASN A 104 30.25 6.72 23.08
N GLU A 105 30.53 7.93 22.65
CA GLU A 105 29.56 8.85 22.06
C GLU A 105 28.97 8.30 20.75
N SER A 106 29.83 7.82 19.83
CA SER A 106 29.40 7.14 18.60
C SER A 106 28.57 5.88 18.89
N ASN A 107 28.93 5.08 19.87
CA ASN A 107 28.17 3.90 20.25
C ASN A 107 26.82 4.26 20.88
N GLN A 108 26.72 5.32 21.66
CA GLN A 108 25.45 5.83 22.17
C GLN A 108 24.56 6.30 21.03
N TYR A 109 25.12 7.03 20.06
CA TYR A 109 24.43 7.48 18.87
C TYR A 109 23.89 6.31 18.02
N ILE A 110 24.73 5.30 17.76
CA ILE A 110 24.32 4.09 17.01
C ILE A 110 23.20 3.34 17.75
N ARG A 111 23.30 3.15 19.05
CA ARG A 111 22.24 2.51 19.84
C ARG A 111 20.93 3.29 19.75
N HIS A 112 20.99 4.60 19.84
CA HIS A 112 19.83 5.46 19.71
C HIS A 112 19.17 5.36 18.32
N LEU A 113 19.96 5.37 17.25
CA LEU A 113 19.46 5.14 15.88
C LEU A 113 18.79 3.76 15.72
N VAL A 114 19.38 2.73 16.30
CA VAL A 114 18.80 1.38 16.27
C VAL A 114 17.48 1.33 17.05
N ASP A 115 17.41 1.98 18.21
CA ASP A 115 16.20 2.05 19.02
C ASP A 115 15.07 2.81 18.30
N VAL A 116 15.38 3.96 17.67
CA VAL A 116 14.42 4.74 16.90
C VAL A 116 13.90 3.93 15.70
N LYS A 117 14.78 3.26 14.98
CA LYS A 117 14.41 2.41 13.86
C LYS A 117 13.53 1.24 14.32
N THR A 118 13.90 0.56 15.40
CA THR A 118 13.14 -0.58 15.94
C THR A 118 11.76 -0.15 16.43
N LYS A 119 11.67 1.03 17.07
CA LYS A 119 10.40 1.64 17.46
C LYS A 119 9.53 1.93 16.24
N SER A 120 10.09 2.56 15.22
CA SER A 120 9.38 2.88 13.98
C SER A 120 8.86 1.61 13.29
N ASP A 121 9.69 0.58 13.14
CA ASP A 121 9.31 -0.68 12.50
C ASP A 121 8.22 -1.42 13.31
N SER A 122 8.33 -1.42 14.64
CA SER A 122 7.33 -2.00 15.53
C SER A 122 6.00 -1.26 15.47
N LEU A 123 6.02 0.08 15.49
CA LEU A 123 4.83 0.92 15.39
C LEU A 123 4.14 0.73 14.04
N ASN A 124 4.88 0.67 12.94
CA ASN A 124 4.33 0.43 11.61
C ASN A 124 3.63 -0.94 11.52
N LEU A 125 4.19 -1.98 12.14
CA LEU A 125 3.58 -3.29 12.22
C LEU A 125 2.27 -3.27 13.03
N VAL A 126 2.28 -2.62 14.18
CA VAL A 126 1.09 -2.48 15.04
C VAL A 126 0.02 -1.67 14.33
N LEU A 127 0.38 -0.56 13.68
CA LEU A 127 -0.50 0.30 12.91
C LEU A 127 -1.17 -0.48 11.77
N THR A 128 -0.39 -1.21 10.99
CA THR A 128 -0.89 -2.05 9.90
C THR A 128 -1.83 -3.16 10.39
N ASN A 129 -1.47 -3.84 11.48
CA ASN A 129 -2.29 -4.89 12.07
C ASN A 129 -3.61 -4.32 12.63
N ASN A 130 -3.57 -3.18 13.32
CA ASN A 130 -4.76 -2.53 13.85
C ASN A 130 -5.69 -2.09 12.72
N LEU A 131 -5.15 -1.50 11.66
CA LEU A 131 -5.93 -1.12 10.50
C LEU A 131 -6.57 -2.33 9.82
N THR A 132 -5.78 -3.35 9.49
CA THR A 132 -6.28 -4.55 8.80
C THR A 132 -7.35 -5.29 9.61
N ARG A 133 -7.22 -5.32 10.94
CA ARG A 133 -8.23 -5.92 11.82
C ARG A 133 -9.51 -5.08 11.97
N SER A 134 -9.42 -3.78 11.81
CA SER A 134 -10.58 -2.88 11.90
C SER A 134 -11.43 -2.86 10.62
N LEU A 135 -10.87 -3.30 9.50
CA LEU A 135 -11.55 -3.35 8.20
C LEU A 135 -12.34 -4.65 8.03
N SER A 136 -13.54 -4.54 7.47
CA SER A 136 -14.36 -5.69 7.08
C SER A 136 -13.78 -6.41 5.85
N LYS A 137 -14.25 -7.64 5.59
CA LYS A 137 -13.81 -8.39 4.39
C LYS A 137 -14.18 -7.70 3.08
N GLU A 138 -15.26 -6.94 3.07
CA GLU A 138 -15.70 -6.15 1.92
C GLU A 138 -14.78 -4.95 1.70
N GLU A 139 -14.42 -4.24 2.76
CA GLU A 139 -13.48 -3.10 2.69
C GLU A 139 -12.07 -3.56 2.27
N LEU A 140 -11.60 -4.72 2.73
CA LEU A 140 -10.29 -5.27 2.34
C LEU A 140 -10.17 -5.61 0.85
N LYS A 141 -11.26 -5.62 0.08
CA LYS A 141 -11.22 -5.74 -1.38
C LYS A 141 -10.92 -4.40 -2.08
N GLU A 142 -11.22 -3.31 -1.41
CA GLU A 142 -11.11 -1.94 -1.94
C GLU A 142 -10.01 -1.12 -1.23
N VAL A 143 -9.44 -1.67 -0.15
CA VAL A 143 -8.37 -1.07 0.65
C VAL A 143 -7.16 -2.00 0.65
N ASP A 144 -6.02 -1.50 0.19
CA ASP A 144 -4.73 -2.22 0.26
C ASP A 144 -3.80 -1.48 1.22
N VAL A 145 -3.23 -2.21 2.19
CA VAL A 145 -2.33 -1.65 3.20
C VAL A 145 -0.95 -2.27 3.03
N GLN A 146 0.05 -1.44 2.82
CA GLN A 146 1.44 -1.85 2.63
C GLN A 146 2.38 -1.04 3.51
N VAL A 147 3.42 -1.69 4.02
CA VAL A 147 4.54 -1.01 4.67
C VAL A 147 5.77 -1.11 3.78
N LEU A 148 6.26 0.02 3.34
CA LEU A 148 7.45 0.10 2.50
C LEU A 148 8.44 1.10 3.12
N LYS A 149 9.64 0.63 3.46
CA LYS A 149 10.73 1.47 4.00
C LYS A 149 10.34 2.31 5.23
N GLY A 150 9.56 1.73 6.12
CA GLY A 150 9.12 2.42 7.35
C GLY A 150 7.97 3.42 7.16
N VAL A 151 7.33 3.44 5.98
CA VAL A 151 6.18 4.27 5.64
C VAL A 151 4.97 3.38 5.41
N VAL A 152 3.83 3.74 5.96
CA VAL A 152 2.57 3.00 5.76
C VAL A 152 1.79 3.63 4.62
N TYR A 153 1.46 2.82 3.63
CA TYR A 153 0.65 3.18 2.47
C TYR A 153 -0.72 2.52 2.58
N ILE A 154 -1.76 3.31 2.59
CA ILE A 154 -3.16 2.86 2.56
C ILE A 154 -3.74 3.29 1.23
N SER A 155 -3.94 2.35 0.32
CA SER A 155 -4.50 2.61 -1.01
C SER A 155 -6.00 2.32 -1.01
N LEU A 156 -6.80 3.33 -1.33
CA LEU A 156 -8.26 3.28 -1.36
C LEU A 156 -8.72 3.36 -2.81
N ALA A 157 -9.56 2.43 -3.23
CA ALA A 157 -10.13 2.43 -4.58
C ALA A 157 -11.03 3.66 -4.80
N ASP A 158 -10.96 4.23 -6.00
CA ASP A 158 -11.69 5.44 -6.39
C ASP A 158 -13.22 5.32 -6.22
N ASN A 159 -13.77 4.20 -6.66
CA ASN A 159 -15.20 3.91 -6.57
C ASN A 159 -15.72 3.77 -5.14
N MET A 160 -14.84 3.51 -4.19
CA MET A 160 -15.16 3.50 -2.77
C MET A 160 -15.30 4.92 -2.22
N LEU A 161 -14.42 5.83 -2.65
CA LEU A 161 -14.35 7.19 -2.11
C LEU A 161 -15.28 8.17 -2.83
N TYR A 162 -15.40 8.08 -4.17
CA TYR A 162 -16.03 9.11 -4.98
C TYR A 162 -17.02 8.51 -6.00
N LYS A 163 -17.93 9.38 -6.48
CA LYS A 163 -18.69 9.11 -7.69
C LYS A 163 -17.79 9.32 -8.93
N SER A 164 -18.10 8.63 -10.03
CA SER A 164 -17.30 8.73 -11.27
C SER A 164 -17.10 10.17 -11.73
N GLY A 165 -15.83 10.56 -11.88
CA GLY A 165 -15.42 11.90 -12.30
C GLY A 165 -15.74 13.01 -11.29
N SER A 166 -16.03 12.66 -10.03
CA SER A 166 -16.23 13.60 -8.91
C SER A 166 -15.03 13.54 -7.95
N TYR A 167 -14.92 14.57 -7.12
CA TYR A 167 -14.03 14.66 -5.96
C TYR A 167 -14.80 14.71 -4.64
N GLU A 168 -16.14 14.65 -4.68
CA GLU A 168 -16.97 14.64 -3.47
C GLU A 168 -16.96 13.27 -2.82
N ILE A 169 -16.71 13.24 -1.52
CA ILE A 169 -16.70 12.00 -0.72
C ILE A 169 -18.12 11.45 -0.64
N ASN A 170 -18.28 10.17 -0.95
CA ASN A 170 -19.55 9.47 -0.85
C ASN A 170 -19.79 8.93 0.57
N ASP A 171 -21.04 8.61 0.90
CA ASP A 171 -21.42 8.17 2.24
C ASP A 171 -20.79 6.81 2.62
N ARG A 172 -20.49 5.93 1.66
CA ARG A 172 -19.81 4.65 1.91
C ARG A 172 -18.39 4.82 2.42
N ALA A 173 -17.72 5.89 1.97
CA ALA A 173 -16.36 6.18 2.39
C ALA A 173 -16.25 6.57 3.88
N ALA A 174 -17.34 7.08 4.46
CA ALA A 174 -17.35 7.62 5.81
C ALA A 174 -16.90 6.61 6.86
N GLU A 175 -17.36 5.37 6.78
CA GLU A 175 -17.02 4.32 7.73
C GLU A 175 -15.52 3.96 7.66
N THR A 176 -15.01 3.72 6.47
CA THR A 176 -13.59 3.38 6.27
C THR A 176 -12.69 4.53 6.64
N LEU A 177 -13.04 5.77 6.24
CA LEU A 177 -12.27 6.95 6.61
C LEU A 177 -12.31 7.22 8.13
N SER A 178 -13.40 6.87 8.84
CA SER A 178 -13.48 6.94 10.29
C SER A 178 -12.46 6.02 10.97
N LYS A 179 -12.32 4.79 10.48
CA LYS A 179 -11.35 3.81 11.01
C LYS A 179 -9.93 4.29 10.78
N ILE A 180 -9.64 4.84 9.61
CA ILE A 180 -8.33 5.40 9.27
C ILE A 180 -8.04 6.65 10.13
N ALA A 181 -9.03 7.54 10.26
CA ALA A 181 -8.90 8.76 11.07
C ALA A 181 -8.59 8.45 12.54
N LYS A 182 -9.24 7.42 13.11
CA LYS A 182 -8.95 6.96 14.46
C LYS A 182 -7.48 6.56 14.61
N ILE A 183 -6.95 5.79 13.67
CA ILE A 183 -5.55 5.40 13.68
C ILE A 183 -4.64 6.61 13.55
N ILE A 184 -4.90 7.52 12.61
CA ILE A 184 -4.13 8.76 12.45
C ILE A 184 -4.13 9.58 13.75
N THR A 185 -5.25 9.60 14.48
CA THR A 185 -5.39 10.34 15.73
C THR A 185 -4.67 9.68 16.89
N ASP A 186 -4.65 8.34 16.93
CA ASP A 186 -3.95 7.57 17.97
C ASP A 186 -2.42 7.69 17.82
N TYR A 187 -1.90 7.89 16.60
CA TYR A 187 -0.47 8.01 16.28
C TYR A 187 -0.10 9.47 15.93
N LYS A 188 0.16 10.30 16.95
CA LYS A 188 0.38 11.75 16.80
C LYS A 188 1.72 12.13 16.18
N ASP A 189 2.70 11.25 16.26
CA ASP A 189 4.09 11.50 15.82
C ASP A 189 4.32 11.18 14.33
N TYR A 190 3.23 11.12 13.56
CA TYR A 190 3.26 10.85 12.14
C TYR A 190 2.59 11.98 11.35
N ASP A 191 3.18 12.33 10.23
CA ASP A 191 2.57 13.15 9.21
C ASP A 191 1.80 12.31 8.21
N VAL A 192 0.79 12.89 7.59
CA VAL A 192 -0.12 12.21 6.69
C VAL A 192 -0.20 12.95 5.37
N LEU A 193 0.31 12.33 4.31
CA LEU A 193 0.18 12.81 2.95
C LEU A 193 -0.93 12.02 2.25
N ILE A 194 -1.91 12.74 1.72
CA ILE A 194 -2.97 12.17 0.90
C ILE A 194 -2.64 12.44 -0.57
N GLU A 195 -2.42 11.38 -1.36
CA GLU A 195 -2.13 11.47 -2.79
C GLU A 195 -3.29 10.93 -3.63
N GLY A 196 -3.82 11.75 -4.53
CA GLY A 196 -4.77 11.34 -5.55
C GLY A 196 -4.07 10.85 -6.82
N HIS A 197 -4.60 9.78 -7.42
CA HIS A 197 -4.10 9.19 -8.69
C HIS A 197 -5.27 8.95 -9.63
N THR A 198 -5.03 9.10 -10.92
CA THR A 198 -5.99 8.79 -11.99
C THR A 198 -5.45 7.69 -12.90
N ASP A 199 -6.29 7.19 -13.79
CA ASP A 199 -5.86 6.52 -15.00
C ASP A 199 -5.46 7.55 -16.09
N ASP A 200 -5.12 7.05 -17.28
CA ASP A 200 -4.73 7.86 -18.43
C ASP A 200 -5.91 8.42 -19.25
N VAL A 201 -7.15 8.22 -18.79
CA VAL A 201 -8.32 8.77 -19.48
C VAL A 201 -8.40 10.28 -19.21
N PRO A 202 -8.34 11.13 -20.25
CA PRO A 202 -8.45 12.56 -20.07
C PRO A 202 -9.79 12.95 -19.46
N ILE A 203 -9.75 13.88 -18.50
CA ILE A 203 -10.96 14.48 -17.93
C ILE A 203 -10.99 15.96 -18.24
N LEU A 204 -12.17 16.45 -18.62
CA LEU A 204 -12.47 17.88 -18.76
C LEU A 204 -13.89 18.10 -18.28
N ARG A 205 -14.03 18.85 -17.20
CA ARG A 205 -15.33 19.26 -16.61
C ARG A 205 -15.23 20.68 -16.09
N GLU A 206 -16.34 21.25 -15.70
CA GLU A 206 -16.35 22.51 -15.00
C GLU A 206 -15.47 22.44 -13.76
N ASN A 207 -14.52 23.36 -13.63
CA ASN A 207 -13.51 23.44 -12.57
C ASN A 207 -12.49 22.26 -12.50
N ILE A 208 -12.44 21.39 -13.53
CA ILE A 208 -11.46 20.30 -13.64
C ILE A 208 -10.90 20.30 -15.06
N ARG A 209 -9.70 20.83 -15.25
CA ARG A 209 -9.06 20.99 -16.55
C ARG A 209 -8.39 19.71 -17.05
N ASN A 210 -7.88 18.88 -16.14
CA ASN A 210 -7.09 17.69 -16.46
C ASN A 210 -6.99 16.74 -15.24
N ASN A 211 -6.25 15.66 -15.42
CA ASN A 211 -6.02 14.65 -14.38
C ASN A 211 -5.22 15.17 -13.16
N TRP A 212 -4.39 16.21 -13.33
CA TRP A 212 -3.74 16.88 -12.21
C TRP A 212 -4.76 17.56 -11.29
N ASP A 213 -5.65 18.34 -11.87
CA ASP A 213 -6.70 19.02 -11.10
C ASP A 213 -7.58 18.01 -10.35
N LEU A 214 -8.05 16.96 -11.05
CA LEU A 214 -8.90 15.93 -10.45
C LEU A 214 -8.20 15.25 -9.27
N SER A 215 -6.96 14.85 -9.45
CA SER A 215 -6.20 14.14 -8.43
C SER A 215 -5.94 15.02 -7.20
N CYS A 216 -5.60 16.28 -7.39
CA CYS A 216 -5.43 17.26 -6.29
C CYS A 216 -6.73 17.54 -5.55
N LEU A 217 -7.84 17.76 -6.26
CA LEU A 217 -9.14 18.01 -5.67
C LEU A 217 -9.63 16.82 -4.84
N ARG A 218 -9.42 15.61 -5.32
CA ARG A 218 -9.74 14.38 -4.59
C ARG A 218 -8.95 14.24 -3.29
N ALA A 219 -7.65 14.45 -3.35
CA ALA A 219 -6.80 14.45 -2.17
C ALA A 219 -7.25 15.52 -1.16
N SER A 220 -7.53 16.74 -1.64
CA SER A 220 -8.04 17.85 -0.83
C SER A 220 -9.36 17.51 -0.15
N SER A 221 -10.29 16.84 -0.85
CA SER A 221 -11.58 16.43 -0.28
C SER A 221 -11.40 15.44 0.88
N VAL A 222 -10.47 14.49 0.76
CA VAL A 222 -10.16 13.57 1.86
C VAL A 222 -9.53 14.30 3.04
N VAL A 223 -8.57 15.21 2.80
CA VAL A 223 -7.98 16.05 3.86
C VAL A 223 -9.06 16.83 4.60
N GLN A 224 -9.93 17.54 3.89
CA GLN A 224 -11.02 18.31 4.48
C GLN A 224 -11.98 17.41 5.26
N TYR A 225 -12.27 16.22 4.75
CA TYR A 225 -13.14 15.26 5.41
C TYR A 225 -12.53 14.75 6.73
N LEU A 226 -11.26 14.38 6.72
CA LEU A 226 -10.52 13.96 7.92
C LEU A 226 -10.48 15.07 8.97
N GLN A 227 -10.23 16.31 8.56
CA GLN A 227 -10.20 17.46 9.44
C GLN A 227 -11.58 17.78 10.01
N THR A 228 -12.60 17.94 9.15
CA THR A 228 -13.90 18.49 9.56
C THR A 228 -14.82 17.48 10.24
N LYS A 229 -14.76 16.22 9.82
CA LYS A 229 -15.61 15.14 10.36
C LYS A 229 -14.99 14.37 11.50
N PHE A 230 -13.66 14.23 11.49
CA PHE A 230 -12.97 13.40 12.48
C PHE A 230 -11.97 14.17 13.34
N GLY A 231 -11.81 15.48 13.12
CA GLY A 231 -10.99 16.34 13.98
C GLY A 231 -9.49 16.05 13.89
N VAL A 232 -9.02 15.46 12.80
CA VAL A 232 -7.57 15.24 12.57
C VAL A 232 -6.88 16.60 12.46
N ASP A 233 -5.76 16.77 13.18
CA ASP A 233 -4.99 18.01 13.18
C ASP A 233 -4.52 18.37 11.75
N PRO A 234 -4.96 19.51 11.20
CA PRO A 234 -4.62 19.93 9.84
C PRO A 234 -3.13 20.19 9.64
N LYS A 235 -2.36 20.48 10.70
CA LYS A 235 -0.91 20.67 10.62
C LYS A 235 -0.18 19.39 10.14
N ARG A 236 -0.79 18.24 10.34
CA ARG A 236 -0.26 16.94 9.96
C ARG A 236 -0.72 16.46 8.59
N LEU A 237 -1.67 17.17 7.98
CA LEU A 237 -2.32 16.74 6.74
C LEU A 237 -1.76 17.50 5.54
N THR A 238 -1.35 16.78 4.52
CA THR A 238 -0.95 17.33 3.23
C THR A 238 -1.76 16.68 2.11
N ALA A 239 -2.25 17.48 1.16
CA ALA A 239 -2.93 17.01 -0.03
C ALA A 239 -2.01 17.13 -1.25
N GLY A 240 -1.87 16.06 -2.02
CA GLY A 240 -1.08 16.03 -3.26
C GLY A 240 -1.82 15.31 -4.39
N GLY A 241 -1.52 15.66 -5.62
CA GLY A 241 -2.02 14.96 -6.80
C GLY A 241 -0.87 14.45 -7.66
N ARG A 242 -1.03 13.26 -8.21
CA ARG A 242 -0.07 12.63 -9.13
C ARG A 242 -0.59 12.52 -10.56
N GLY A 243 -1.86 12.89 -10.79
CA GLY A 243 -2.49 12.65 -12.08
C GLY A 243 -2.38 11.19 -12.50
N GLU A 244 -2.05 10.97 -13.77
CA GLU A 244 -1.88 9.66 -14.40
C GLU A 244 -0.44 9.14 -14.37
N TYR A 245 0.50 9.91 -13.81
CA TYR A 245 1.96 9.70 -13.99
C TYR A 245 2.60 8.73 -13.01
N ASN A 246 1.83 8.12 -12.11
CA ASN A 246 2.32 7.09 -11.21
C ASN A 246 1.41 5.85 -11.23
N PRO A 247 1.30 5.15 -12.37
CA PRO A 247 0.44 3.98 -12.51
C PRO A 247 1.02 2.78 -11.73
N VAL A 248 0.15 2.02 -11.07
CA VAL A 248 0.48 0.75 -10.39
C VAL A 248 0.12 -0.47 -11.23
N ALA A 249 -0.60 -0.26 -12.35
CA ALA A 249 -0.98 -1.29 -13.31
C ALA A 249 -1.04 -0.69 -14.73
N SER A 250 -1.08 -1.55 -15.73
CA SER A 250 -1.17 -1.10 -17.13
C SER A 250 -2.49 -0.40 -17.42
N ASN A 251 -2.44 0.79 -17.99
CA ASN A 251 -3.62 1.52 -18.46
C ASN A 251 -4.26 0.91 -19.73
N SER A 252 -3.66 -0.12 -20.33
CA SER A 252 -4.23 -0.80 -21.50
C SER A 252 -5.45 -1.67 -21.19
N THR A 253 -5.69 -1.99 -19.91
CA THR A 253 -6.80 -2.84 -19.47
C THR A 253 -7.76 -2.08 -18.55
N ALA A 254 -9.05 -2.44 -18.59
CA ALA A 254 -10.05 -1.83 -17.71
C ALA A 254 -9.73 -2.05 -16.22
N VAL A 255 -9.25 -3.24 -15.88
CA VAL A 255 -8.81 -3.60 -14.51
C VAL A 255 -7.61 -2.76 -14.08
N GLY A 256 -6.61 -2.59 -14.95
CA GLY A 256 -5.45 -1.78 -14.67
C GLY A 256 -5.80 -0.31 -14.47
N LYS A 257 -6.67 0.25 -15.31
CA LYS A 257 -7.21 1.61 -15.13
C LYS A 257 -7.92 1.76 -13.78
N GLN A 258 -8.75 0.78 -13.41
CA GLN A 258 -9.44 0.79 -12.11
C GLN A 258 -8.45 0.81 -10.94
N ARG A 259 -7.35 0.05 -11.00
CA ARG A 259 -6.29 0.04 -9.97
C ARG A 259 -5.50 1.34 -9.93
N ASN A 260 -5.33 2.01 -11.07
CA ASN A 260 -4.64 3.28 -11.15
C ASN A 260 -5.47 4.42 -10.54
N ARG A 261 -6.81 4.38 -10.69
CA ARG A 261 -7.72 5.31 -10.02
C ARG A 261 -7.82 4.96 -8.54
N ARG A 262 -7.00 5.61 -7.74
CA ARG A 262 -6.89 5.39 -6.29
C ARG A 262 -6.56 6.67 -5.55
N THR A 263 -6.83 6.68 -4.27
CA THR A 263 -6.26 7.65 -3.33
C THR A 263 -5.39 6.93 -2.33
N GLN A 264 -4.17 7.39 -2.14
CA GLN A 264 -3.24 6.83 -1.16
C GLN A 264 -3.15 7.74 0.05
N ILE A 265 -3.31 7.17 1.23
CA ILE A 265 -3.02 7.83 2.50
C ILE A 265 -1.66 7.28 2.95
N ILE A 266 -0.67 8.16 3.01
CA ILE A 266 0.72 7.83 3.29
C ILE A 266 1.04 8.38 4.67
N ILE A 267 1.36 7.50 5.60
CA ILE A 267 1.65 7.84 6.99
C ILE A 267 3.14 7.70 7.21
N THR A 268 3.81 8.84 7.45
CA THR A 268 5.27 8.94 7.61
C THR A 268 5.62 9.40 9.02
N PRO A 269 6.64 8.83 9.67
CA PRO A 269 7.18 9.41 10.89
C PRO A 269 7.60 10.86 10.66
N LYS A 270 7.41 11.72 11.66
CA LYS A 270 7.90 13.10 11.58
C LYS A 270 9.41 13.11 11.43
N LEU A 271 9.86 13.88 10.44
CA LEU A 271 11.27 13.99 10.10
C LEU A 271 12.05 14.80 11.12
N ASP A 272 11.36 15.66 11.89
CA ASP A 272 11.98 16.56 12.86
C ASP A 272 12.76 15.81 13.94
N GLU A 273 12.18 14.73 14.51
CA GLU A 273 12.88 13.87 15.47
C GLU A 273 14.12 13.20 14.87
N PHE A 274 14.03 12.81 13.59
CA PHE A 274 15.14 12.22 12.85
C PHE A 274 16.24 13.24 12.53
N MET A 275 15.86 14.48 12.20
CA MET A 275 16.80 15.57 11.93
C MET A 275 17.45 16.09 13.21
N GLU A 276 16.75 16.15 14.32
CA GLU A 276 17.35 16.44 15.64
C GLU A 276 18.41 15.42 16.01
N LEU A 277 18.20 14.16 15.69
CA LEU A 277 19.17 13.08 15.90
C LEU A 277 20.41 13.22 15.03
N ILE A 278 20.25 13.62 13.77
CA ILE A 278 21.37 13.87 12.87
C ILE A 278 22.14 15.13 13.31
N GLY A 279 21.45 16.17 13.80
CA GLY A 279 22.07 17.39 14.31
C GLY A 279 22.80 17.22 15.64
N GLN A 280 22.60 16.11 16.35
CA GLN A 280 23.33 15.73 17.57
C GLN A 280 24.53 14.81 17.25
N ALA A 281 24.80 14.51 15.96
CA ALA A 281 25.99 13.76 15.59
C ALA A 281 27.24 14.58 16.02
N PRO A 282 28.28 13.94 16.59
CA PRO A 282 29.51 14.62 16.93
C PRO A 282 30.10 15.31 15.69
N GLU A 283 30.41 16.59 15.81
CA GLU A 283 31.20 17.30 14.78
C GLU A 283 32.60 16.68 14.74
N GLU A 284 33.11 16.38 13.54
CA GLU A 284 34.43 15.79 13.31
C GLU A 284 35.61 16.72 13.74
#